data_0250a3f3e3e8cc00da861d4a94970e87
#
_entry.id   0250a3f3e3e8cc00da861d4a94970e87
#
_cell.length_a   1.000
_cell.length_b   1.000
_cell.length_c   1.000
_cell.angle_alpha   90.00
_cell.angle_beta   90.00
_cell.angle_gamma   90.00
#
_symmetry.space_group_name_H-M   'P 1'
#
loop_
_entity.id
_entity.type
_entity.pdbx_description
1 polymer ?
#
loop_
_entity_poly.entity_id
_entity_poly.type
_entity_poly.pdbx_seq_one_letter_code
_entity_poly.pdbx_strand_id
1 'polypeptide(L)'
;MPKELKLKIQPHVIDHLGIKMYQKVADVVSEFVSNAWDADAPRVDIQIGKNGIAIVDNGVGMSFDECQKKFLTVGRDRRKTEKTDHTQGGRPVLGRKGIGKFAGFGIAKQIDVQTICKSTGELTAFRLDVQKILSVEDGEADIEILDYRKPSSKSALKCGTKVLLNGLNVGPADCAALGKELSRRFLLATQNAGFKILINGKKIPESFSESMEYVFPRDLTQKELADCHVAKVEDGWAVETFPNGTEIKWRVGFAKKPLDDEELRGIAIFARGKLAQKPFFFDFTGGMSAQQGLEYLTGQVKMEFIDDEKNDLIATERQRINLQTDIGRNIREWGIGLLRW
;
A
#
# COMPACT_ATOMS: atom_id res chain seq x y z
N MET A 1 28.59 26.43 -1.42
CA MET A 1 28.99 25.28 -2.22
C MET A 1 27.77 24.80 -2.99
N PRO A 2 27.90 24.40 -4.26
CA PRO A 2 26.78 23.78 -4.97
C PRO A 2 26.31 22.57 -4.18
N LYS A 3 24.98 22.38 -4.03
CA LYS A 3 24.42 21.21 -3.40
C LYS A 3 24.41 20.05 -4.41
N GLU A 4 24.91 18.90 -4.00
CA GLU A 4 24.94 17.68 -4.80
C GLU A 4 24.03 16.62 -4.17
N LEU A 5 23.25 15.93 -4.99
CA LEU A 5 22.49 14.73 -4.60
C LEU A 5 23.18 13.49 -5.16
N LYS A 6 23.45 12.50 -4.30
CA LYS A 6 24.07 11.24 -4.69
C LYS A 6 23.20 10.05 -4.29
N LEU A 7 22.94 9.17 -5.23
CA LEU A 7 22.27 7.91 -5.01
C LEU A 7 23.31 6.79 -4.87
N LYS A 8 23.36 6.15 -3.69
CA LYS A 8 24.26 5.01 -3.45
C LYS A 8 23.49 3.70 -3.67
N ILE A 9 23.81 3.01 -4.74
CA ILE A 9 23.18 1.71 -5.06
C ILE A 9 24.20 0.82 -5.77
N GLN A 10 24.13 -0.48 -5.47
CA GLN A 10 24.77 -1.46 -6.35
C GLN A 10 23.87 -1.70 -7.57
N PRO A 11 24.37 -1.60 -8.81
CA PRO A 11 23.54 -1.61 -10.04
C PRO A 11 22.61 -2.82 -10.17
N HIS A 12 23.06 -4.02 -9.80
CA HIS A 12 22.26 -5.24 -9.87
C HIS A 12 21.03 -5.22 -8.93
N VAL A 13 21.05 -4.41 -7.87
CA VAL A 13 19.93 -4.26 -6.94
C VAL A 13 18.76 -3.53 -7.61
N ILE A 14 19.05 -2.56 -8.48
CA ILE A 14 18.02 -1.79 -9.20
C ILE A 14 17.29 -2.65 -10.21
N ASP A 15 18.03 -3.48 -10.97
CA ASP A 15 17.45 -4.38 -11.96
C ASP A 15 16.46 -5.37 -11.29
N HIS A 16 16.84 -5.90 -10.14
CA HIS A 16 15.98 -6.84 -9.40
C HIS A 16 14.83 -6.16 -8.64
N LEU A 17 15.08 -5.03 -7.99
CA LEU A 17 14.09 -4.39 -7.10
C LEU A 17 13.17 -3.38 -7.80
N GLY A 18 13.60 -2.81 -8.94
CA GLY A 18 12.81 -1.86 -9.71
C GLY A 18 12.16 -2.51 -10.92
N ILE A 19 12.98 -2.89 -11.90
CA ILE A 19 12.51 -3.25 -13.24
C ILE A 19 11.75 -4.59 -13.25
N LYS A 20 12.26 -5.61 -12.58
CA LYS A 20 11.64 -6.95 -12.60
C LYS A 20 10.45 -7.09 -11.65
N MET A 21 10.43 -6.33 -10.55
CA MET A 21 9.41 -6.46 -9.52
C MET A 21 8.13 -5.68 -9.83
N TYR A 22 8.24 -4.50 -10.45
CA TYR A 22 7.13 -3.58 -10.65
C TYR A 22 6.85 -3.36 -12.14
N GLN A 23 6.09 -4.27 -12.75
CA GLN A 23 5.73 -4.19 -14.18
C GLN A 23 4.31 -3.65 -14.43
N LYS A 24 3.48 -3.59 -13.39
CA LYS A 24 2.10 -3.09 -13.49
C LYS A 24 1.98 -1.69 -12.93
N VAL A 25 1.26 -0.82 -13.66
CA VAL A 25 1.00 0.56 -13.23
C VAL A 25 0.40 0.62 -11.83
N ALA A 26 -0.54 -0.28 -11.51
CA ALA A 26 -1.19 -0.33 -10.21
C ALA A 26 -0.22 -0.61 -9.05
N ASP A 27 0.79 -1.47 -9.26
CA ASP A 27 1.79 -1.79 -8.25
C ASP A 27 2.68 -0.57 -7.98
N VAL A 28 3.15 0.08 -9.05
CA VAL A 28 3.97 1.30 -8.98
C VAL A 28 3.22 2.43 -8.29
N VAL A 29 2.02 2.74 -8.73
CA VAL A 29 1.20 3.81 -8.16
C VAL A 29 0.89 3.52 -6.69
N SER A 30 0.63 2.26 -6.32
CA SER A 30 0.38 1.86 -4.92
C SER A 30 1.54 2.17 -4.00
N GLU A 31 2.79 2.06 -4.46
CA GLU A 31 3.96 2.41 -3.66
C GLU A 31 4.03 3.92 -3.40
N PHE A 32 3.76 4.75 -4.41
CA PHE A 32 3.73 6.20 -4.22
C PHE A 32 2.53 6.66 -3.36
N VAL A 33 1.38 6.00 -3.46
CA VAL A 33 0.23 6.23 -2.56
C VAL A 33 0.59 5.85 -1.12
N SER A 34 1.35 4.76 -0.92
CA SER A 34 1.85 4.39 0.41
C SER A 34 2.84 5.42 0.97
N ASN A 35 3.71 5.99 0.11
CA ASN A 35 4.61 7.07 0.51
C ASN A 35 3.85 8.34 0.90
N ALA A 36 2.76 8.68 0.20
CA ALA A 36 1.88 9.79 0.56
C ALA A 36 1.20 9.56 1.92
N TRP A 37 0.72 8.34 2.20
CA TRP A 37 0.21 7.96 3.52
C TRP A 37 1.26 8.13 4.61
N ASP A 38 2.47 7.64 4.39
CA ASP A 38 3.60 7.72 5.33
C ASP A 38 4.11 9.15 5.54
N ALA A 39 3.77 10.06 4.62
CA ALA A 39 4.01 11.50 4.74
C ALA A 39 2.84 12.25 5.41
N ASP A 40 1.91 11.55 6.06
CA ASP A 40 0.70 12.10 6.67
C ASP A 40 -0.17 12.93 5.72
N ALA A 41 -0.10 12.65 4.42
CA ALA A 41 -0.93 13.36 3.44
C ALA A 41 -2.41 13.03 3.66
N PRO A 42 -3.31 14.02 3.79
CA PRO A 42 -4.75 13.78 3.79
C PRO A 42 -5.29 13.43 2.41
N ARG A 43 -4.52 13.72 1.34
CA ARG A 43 -4.96 13.53 -0.04
C ARG A 43 -3.78 13.20 -0.97
N VAL A 44 -4.04 12.32 -1.93
CA VAL A 44 -3.18 12.07 -3.09
C VAL A 44 -3.97 12.15 -4.38
N ASP A 45 -3.45 12.88 -5.36
CA ASP A 45 -4.02 13.05 -6.70
C ASP A 45 -3.13 12.35 -7.73
N ILE A 46 -3.71 11.42 -8.48
CA ILE A 46 -3.05 10.70 -9.57
C ILE A 46 -3.57 11.27 -10.88
N GLN A 47 -2.68 11.81 -11.69
CA GLN A 47 -2.99 12.36 -13.00
C GLN A 47 -2.38 11.47 -14.07
N ILE A 48 -3.24 10.83 -14.86
CA ILE A 48 -2.84 9.95 -15.96
C ILE A 48 -2.95 10.74 -17.26
N GLY A 49 -1.81 10.99 -17.87
CA GLY A 49 -1.69 11.67 -19.16
C GLY A 49 -1.17 10.75 -20.26
N LYS A 50 -1.12 11.25 -21.50
CA LYS A 50 -0.63 10.49 -22.68
C LYS A 50 0.84 10.08 -22.54
N ASN A 51 1.68 10.91 -21.90
CA ASN A 51 3.14 10.74 -21.89
C ASN A 51 3.70 10.42 -20.48
N GLY A 52 2.85 10.33 -19.46
CA GLY A 52 3.33 10.12 -18.10
C GLY A 52 2.21 10.05 -17.08
N ILE A 53 2.61 9.73 -15.85
CA ILE A 53 1.73 9.67 -14.68
C ILE A 53 2.31 10.60 -13.62
N ALA A 54 1.50 11.56 -13.14
CA ALA A 54 1.87 12.39 -12.01
C ALA A 54 1.12 11.93 -10.75
N ILE A 55 1.85 11.76 -9.65
CA ILE A 55 1.31 11.45 -8.32
C ILE A 55 1.65 12.63 -7.42
N VAL A 56 0.64 13.30 -6.88
CA VAL A 56 0.79 14.53 -6.10
C VAL A 56 0.13 14.35 -4.75
N ASP A 57 0.88 14.47 -3.68
CA ASP A 57 0.37 14.47 -2.32
C ASP A 57 0.52 15.84 -1.65
N ASN A 58 -0.25 16.06 -0.59
CA ASN A 58 -0.18 17.24 0.26
C ASN A 58 0.30 16.91 1.68
N GLY A 59 1.24 15.98 1.80
CA GLY A 59 1.88 15.57 3.04
C GLY A 59 2.92 16.57 3.55
N VAL A 60 3.77 16.12 4.46
CA VAL A 60 4.79 16.97 5.10
C VAL A 60 5.96 17.36 4.17
N GLY A 61 6.10 16.68 3.03
CA GLY A 61 7.22 16.87 2.11
C GLY A 61 8.57 16.51 2.74
N MET A 62 9.66 16.90 2.05
CA MET A 62 11.03 16.59 2.47
C MET A 62 11.95 17.80 2.28
N SER A 63 12.88 18.03 3.22
CA SER A 63 14.01 18.91 3.04
C SER A 63 15.05 18.28 2.09
N PHE A 64 16.04 19.06 1.64
CA PHE A 64 17.13 18.54 0.81
C PHE A 64 17.89 17.39 1.50
N ASP A 65 18.19 17.56 2.77
CA ASP A 65 18.86 16.52 3.58
C ASP A 65 18.02 15.26 3.72
N GLU A 66 16.69 15.41 3.84
CA GLU A 66 15.78 14.26 3.88
C GLU A 66 15.65 13.57 2.53
N CYS A 67 15.69 14.31 1.42
CA CYS A 67 15.78 13.71 0.09
C CYS A 67 17.02 12.82 -0.01
N GLN A 68 18.19 13.30 0.40
CA GLN A 68 19.42 12.52 0.39
C GLN A 68 19.37 11.31 1.35
N LYS A 69 19.00 11.54 2.60
CA LYS A 69 19.09 10.52 3.66
C LYS A 69 17.94 9.51 3.65
N LYS A 70 16.73 9.93 3.22
CA LYS A 70 15.53 9.11 3.28
C LYS A 70 15.09 8.61 1.91
N PHE A 71 15.05 9.48 0.90
CA PHE A 71 14.56 9.13 -0.42
C PHE A 71 15.64 8.46 -1.30
N LEU A 72 16.84 9.02 -1.37
CA LEU A 72 17.92 8.52 -2.22
C LEU A 72 18.77 7.40 -1.58
N THR A 73 18.48 6.96 -0.36
CA THR A 73 19.14 5.83 0.29
C THR A 73 18.32 4.55 0.12
N VAL A 74 18.87 3.55 -0.57
CA VAL A 74 18.21 2.26 -0.85
C VAL A 74 18.28 1.33 0.35
N GLY A 75 17.23 0.53 0.56
CA GLY A 75 17.21 -0.51 1.59
C GLY A 75 17.16 0.01 3.03
N ARG A 76 16.85 1.29 3.23
CA ARG A 76 16.70 1.85 4.58
C ARG A 76 15.42 1.30 5.22
N ASP A 77 15.59 0.48 6.25
CA ASP A 77 14.47 0.07 7.10
C ASP A 77 14.09 1.22 8.04
N ARG A 78 12.98 1.90 7.72
CA ARG A 78 12.51 3.06 8.48
C ARG A 78 12.18 2.70 9.92
N ARG A 79 11.52 1.56 10.16
CA ARG A 79 11.09 1.14 11.49
C ARG A 79 12.30 0.91 12.41
N LYS A 80 13.37 0.28 11.89
CA LYS A 80 14.62 0.09 12.63
C LYS A 80 15.37 1.41 12.89
N THR A 81 15.41 2.26 11.88
CA THR A 81 16.17 3.52 11.95
C THR A 81 15.49 4.56 12.84
N GLU A 82 14.16 4.72 12.73
CA GLU A 82 13.38 5.72 13.46
C GLU A 82 12.80 5.16 14.78
N LYS A 83 12.94 3.85 15.04
CA LYS A 83 12.41 3.14 16.22
C LYS A 83 10.93 3.44 16.47
N THR A 84 10.18 3.71 15.41
CA THR A 84 8.74 3.94 15.45
C THR A 84 8.08 3.28 14.26
N ASP A 85 6.90 2.72 14.50
CA ASP A 85 6.06 2.12 13.48
C ASP A 85 4.86 3.00 13.12
N HIS A 86 4.83 4.25 13.65
CA HIS A 86 3.82 5.25 13.37
C HIS A 86 4.45 6.53 12.78
N THR A 87 3.67 7.24 11.97
CA THR A 87 3.99 8.57 11.46
C THR A 87 3.84 9.61 12.57
N GLN A 88 4.28 10.85 12.33
CA GLN A 88 4.07 11.97 13.27
C GLN A 88 2.58 12.26 13.50
N GLY A 89 1.73 12.01 12.50
CA GLY A 89 0.27 12.12 12.59
C GLY A 89 -0.41 10.92 13.23
N GLY A 90 0.34 9.92 13.72
CA GLY A 90 -0.18 8.74 14.42
C GLY A 90 -0.70 7.64 13.50
N ARG A 91 -0.44 7.70 12.19
CA ARG A 91 -0.80 6.63 11.24
C ARG A 91 0.21 5.49 11.30
N PRO A 92 -0.23 4.20 11.21
CA PRO A 92 0.72 3.10 11.04
C PRO A 92 1.52 3.27 9.74
N VAL A 93 2.85 3.11 9.81
CA VAL A 93 3.74 3.22 8.64
C VAL A 93 3.53 2.02 7.72
N LEU A 94 3.27 2.27 6.42
CA LEU A 94 3.10 1.26 5.40
C LEU A 94 4.43 0.83 4.76
N GLY A 95 5.35 1.79 4.55
CA GLY A 95 6.66 1.52 3.95
C GLY A 95 7.60 0.86 4.95
N ARG A 96 8.20 -0.30 4.58
CA ARG A 96 9.15 -1.03 5.43
C ARG A 96 10.52 -1.15 4.79
N LYS A 97 10.59 -1.72 3.60
CA LYS A 97 11.86 -2.17 2.98
C LYS A 97 12.66 -1.05 2.33
N GLY A 98 12.13 0.18 2.25
CA GLY A 98 12.82 1.35 1.67
C GLY A 98 13.13 1.25 0.17
N ILE A 99 12.43 0.38 -0.57
CA ILE A 99 12.62 0.11 -2.01
C ILE A 99 11.47 0.63 -2.88
N GLY A 100 10.27 0.80 -2.32
CA GLY A 100 9.06 1.18 -3.07
C GLY A 100 9.17 2.50 -3.84
N LYS A 101 10.05 3.40 -3.42
CA LYS A 101 10.37 4.66 -4.13
C LYS A 101 10.99 4.46 -5.51
N PHE A 102 11.61 3.29 -5.76
CA PHE A 102 12.17 2.90 -7.05
C PHE A 102 11.21 2.06 -7.90
N ALA A 103 10.00 1.81 -7.43
CA ALA A 103 8.98 1.08 -8.18
C ALA A 103 8.74 1.71 -9.57
N GLY A 104 8.85 3.04 -9.68
CA GLY A 104 8.72 3.76 -10.94
C GLY A 104 9.71 3.32 -12.04
N PHE A 105 10.87 2.76 -11.67
CA PHE A 105 11.86 2.26 -12.63
C PHE A 105 11.33 1.09 -13.49
N GLY A 106 10.36 0.34 -12.98
CA GLY A 106 9.72 -0.74 -13.72
C GLY A 106 8.88 -0.29 -14.92
N ILE A 107 8.37 0.95 -14.91
CA ILE A 107 7.43 1.42 -15.93
C ILE A 107 7.81 2.75 -16.59
N ALA A 108 8.83 3.47 -16.11
CA ALA A 108 9.20 4.79 -16.61
C ALA A 108 10.70 4.89 -16.88
N LYS A 109 11.07 5.69 -17.88
CA LYS A 109 12.47 5.98 -18.22
C LYS A 109 13.08 7.04 -17.30
N GLN A 110 12.27 7.98 -16.83
CA GLN A 110 12.68 9.07 -15.95
C GLN A 110 11.63 9.30 -14.86
N ILE A 111 12.09 9.63 -13.66
CA ILE A 111 11.26 9.96 -12.51
C ILE A 111 11.70 11.33 -12.01
N ASP A 112 10.83 12.33 -12.14
CA ASP A 112 11.05 13.65 -11.57
C ASP A 112 10.33 13.73 -10.22
N VAL A 113 11.06 14.15 -9.19
CA VAL A 113 10.55 14.35 -7.84
C VAL A 113 10.66 15.82 -7.50
N GLN A 114 9.56 16.44 -7.09
CA GLN A 114 9.54 17.79 -6.54
C GLN A 114 8.87 17.75 -5.17
N THR A 115 9.52 18.25 -4.16
CA THR A 115 9.02 18.24 -2.80
C THR A 115 9.18 19.59 -2.11
N ILE A 116 8.20 19.97 -1.30
CA ILE A 116 8.23 21.19 -0.48
C ILE A 116 8.06 20.77 0.98
N CYS A 117 9.10 21.00 1.78
CA CYS A 117 9.12 20.67 3.19
C CYS A 117 8.19 21.59 3.99
N LYS A 118 7.26 21.01 4.74
CA LYS A 118 6.27 21.74 5.55
C LYS A 118 6.91 22.63 6.60
N SER A 119 7.93 22.13 7.28
CA SER A 119 8.56 22.83 8.41
C SER A 119 9.43 24.00 7.98
N THR A 120 10.06 23.93 6.81
CA THR A 120 11.07 24.91 6.37
C THR A 120 10.70 25.70 5.12
N GLY A 121 9.67 25.25 4.37
CA GLY A 121 9.34 25.81 3.06
C GLY A 121 10.42 25.55 1.99
N GLU A 122 11.42 24.73 2.30
CA GLU A 122 12.48 24.35 1.37
C GLU A 122 11.88 23.57 0.20
N LEU A 123 12.20 23.94 -1.04
CA LEU A 123 11.85 23.21 -2.25
C LEU A 123 13.09 22.51 -2.79
N THR A 124 12.92 21.23 -3.09
CA THR A 124 13.92 20.41 -3.77
C THR A 124 13.26 19.69 -4.94
N ALA A 125 13.80 19.83 -6.14
CA ALA A 125 13.36 19.07 -7.31
C ALA A 125 14.57 18.39 -7.97
N PHE A 126 14.43 17.11 -8.30
CA PHE A 126 15.50 16.31 -8.89
C PHE A 126 14.96 15.24 -9.82
N ARG A 127 15.81 14.73 -10.70
CA ARG A 127 15.52 13.71 -11.70
C ARG A 127 16.33 12.45 -11.47
N LEU A 128 15.63 11.32 -11.49
CA LEU A 128 16.21 9.98 -11.58
C LEU A 128 16.09 9.51 -13.03
N ASP A 129 17.19 9.44 -13.75
CA ASP A 129 17.26 8.84 -15.08
C ASP A 129 17.67 7.39 -14.95
N VAL A 130 16.76 6.47 -15.31
CA VAL A 130 16.94 5.04 -15.10
C VAL A 130 18.18 4.50 -15.83
N GLN A 131 18.42 4.95 -17.08
CA GLN A 131 19.56 4.49 -17.86
C GLN A 131 20.87 5.00 -17.26
N LYS A 132 20.94 6.28 -16.88
CA LYS A 132 22.13 6.85 -16.24
C LYS A 132 22.46 6.12 -14.93
N ILE A 133 21.45 5.82 -14.12
CA ILE A 133 21.64 5.12 -12.85
C ILE A 133 22.11 3.68 -13.06
N LEU A 134 21.58 2.98 -14.08
CA LEU A 134 21.99 1.60 -14.40
C LEU A 134 23.38 1.51 -15.00
N SER A 135 23.90 2.57 -15.63
CA SER A 135 25.23 2.59 -16.26
C SER A 135 26.38 2.90 -15.30
N VAL A 136 26.10 3.13 -14.02
CA VAL A 136 27.15 3.45 -13.02
C VAL A 136 27.84 2.18 -12.54
N GLU A 137 29.15 2.09 -12.67
CA GLU A 137 29.95 0.93 -12.25
C GLU A 137 30.27 0.93 -10.75
N ASP A 138 30.37 2.07 -10.09
CA ASP A 138 30.88 2.23 -8.72
C ASP A 138 29.83 2.52 -7.62
N GLY A 139 28.55 2.25 -7.86
CA GLY A 139 27.51 2.32 -6.81
C GLY A 139 27.07 3.70 -6.37
N GLU A 140 27.61 4.80 -6.91
CA GLU A 140 27.11 6.17 -6.70
C GLU A 140 26.70 6.78 -8.04
N ALA A 141 25.43 7.20 -8.16
CA ALA A 141 24.92 7.92 -9.32
C ALA A 141 24.70 9.39 -8.96
N ASP A 142 25.23 10.29 -9.79
CA ASP A 142 24.92 11.71 -9.67
C ASP A 142 23.46 11.96 -10.08
N ILE A 143 22.76 12.68 -9.23
CA ILE A 143 21.33 12.98 -9.43
C ILE A 143 21.19 14.44 -9.90
N GLU A 144 20.55 14.61 -11.05
CA GLU A 144 20.28 15.92 -11.64
C GLU A 144 19.33 16.73 -10.75
N ILE A 145 19.78 17.88 -10.24
CA ILE A 145 18.94 18.82 -9.52
C ILE A 145 18.24 19.73 -10.54
N LEU A 146 16.90 19.69 -10.54
CA LEU A 146 16.07 20.49 -11.45
C LEU A 146 15.73 21.87 -10.89
N ASP A 147 15.47 21.97 -9.58
CA ASP A 147 15.21 23.22 -8.87
C ASP A 147 15.55 23.08 -7.39
N TYR A 148 16.01 24.17 -6.79
CA TYR A 148 16.29 24.24 -5.37
C TYR A 148 16.02 25.65 -4.83
N ARG A 149 15.16 25.72 -3.79
CA ARG A 149 14.95 26.96 -3.03
C ARG A 149 15.29 26.71 -1.56
N LYS A 150 16.09 27.62 -1.03
CA LYS A 150 16.55 27.58 0.37
C LYS A 150 15.36 27.61 1.35
N PRO A 151 15.56 27.08 2.56
CA PRO A 151 14.60 27.21 3.64
C PRO A 151 14.16 28.66 3.85
N SER A 152 12.87 28.84 4.14
CA SER A 152 12.27 30.13 4.52
C SER A 152 11.96 30.09 6.03
N SER A 153 11.97 31.24 6.69
CA SER A 153 11.55 31.36 8.10
C SER A 153 10.05 31.11 8.29
N LYS A 154 9.27 30.99 7.22
CA LYS A 154 7.83 30.75 7.25
C LYS A 154 7.53 29.30 6.84
N SER A 155 6.70 28.62 7.64
CA SER A 155 6.12 27.34 7.24
C SER A 155 5.39 27.48 5.89
N ALA A 156 5.59 26.49 5.00
CA ALA A 156 4.98 26.52 3.69
C ALA A 156 3.45 26.33 3.78
N LEU A 157 2.70 27.26 3.19
CA LEU A 157 1.25 27.14 3.02
C LEU A 157 0.88 25.97 2.09
N LYS A 158 1.77 25.64 1.14
CA LYS A 158 1.63 24.48 0.25
C LYS A 158 2.87 23.61 0.44
N CYS A 159 2.67 22.41 0.94
CA CYS A 159 3.71 21.40 1.13
C CYS A 159 3.26 20.08 0.50
N GLY A 160 4.17 19.11 0.42
CA GLY A 160 3.91 17.80 -0.13
C GLY A 160 4.92 17.39 -1.18
N THR A 161 4.64 16.30 -1.89
CA THR A 161 5.53 15.76 -2.90
C THR A 161 4.78 15.51 -4.21
N LYS A 162 5.41 15.85 -5.32
CA LYS A 162 5.00 15.49 -6.67
C LYS A 162 6.01 14.55 -7.28
N VAL A 163 5.56 13.38 -7.71
CA VAL A 163 6.36 12.43 -8.50
C VAL A 163 5.79 12.38 -9.90
N LEU A 164 6.62 12.55 -10.91
CA LEU A 164 6.24 12.49 -12.32
C LEU A 164 7.01 11.35 -13.00
N LEU A 165 6.29 10.36 -13.48
CA LEU A 165 6.80 9.22 -14.23
C LEU A 165 6.75 9.55 -15.72
N ASN A 166 7.90 9.76 -16.35
CA ASN A 166 8.04 10.16 -17.74
C ASN A 166 8.55 9.03 -18.63
N GLY A 167 8.12 9.03 -19.90
CA GLY A 167 8.58 8.05 -20.88
C GLY A 167 8.17 6.65 -20.49
N LEU A 168 6.87 6.42 -20.29
CA LEU A 168 6.33 5.12 -19.91
C LEU A 168 6.68 4.06 -20.95
N ASN A 169 7.14 2.89 -20.48
CA ASN A 169 7.40 1.68 -21.28
C ASN A 169 6.25 0.67 -21.21
N VAL A 170 5.12 1.07 -20.63
CA VAL A 170 3.89 0.28 -20.52
C VAL A 170 2.77 0.96 -21.30
N GLY A 171 1.76 0.19 -21.69
CA GLY A 171 0.57 0.71 -22.36
C GLY A 171 -0.21 1.74 -21.53
N PRO A 172 -1.18 2.44 -22.16
CA PRO A 172 -2.01 3.42 -21.46
C PRO A 172 -2.71 2.79 -20.25
N ALA A 173 -2.65 3.47 -19.11
CA ALA A 173 -3.34 3.00 -17.92
C ALA A 173 -4.86 3.23 -18.01
N ASP A 174 -5.63 2.19 -17.79
CA ASP A 174 -7.08 2.32 -17.60
C ASP A 174 -7.37 2.92 -16.22
N CYS A 175 -7.93 4.13 -16.20
CA CYS A 175 -8.27 4.84 -14.98
C CYS A 175 -9.30 4.09 -14.12
N ALA A 176 -10.26 3.39 -14.73
CA ALA A 176 -11.30 2.67 -14.00
C ALA A 176 -10.72 1.40 -13.34
N ALA A 177 -9.92 0.63 -14.09
CA ALA A 177 -9.23 -0.54 -13.56
C ALA A 177 -8.23 -0.16 -12.45
N LEU A 178 -7.45 0.91 -12.65
CA LEU A 178 -6.55 1.43 -11.62
C LEU A 178 -7.30 1.88 -10.38
N GLY A 179 -8.44 2.57 -10.54
CA GLY A 179 -9.29 3.02 -9.44
C GLY A 179 -9.81 1.87 -8.60
N LYS A 180 -10.29 0.80 -9.24
CA LYS A 180 -10.72 -0.44 -8.56
C LYS A 180 -9.58 -1.09 -7.78
N GLU A 181 -8.42 -1.21 -8.39
CA GLU A 181 -7.26 -1.85 -7.75
C GLU A 181 -6.75 -1.05 -6.54
N LEU A 182 -6.65 0.28 -6.64
CA LEU A 182 -6.29 1.14 -5.52
C LEU A 182 -7.34 1.13 -4.41
N SER A 183 -8.62 1.10 -4.77
CA SER A 183 -9.72 0.96 -3.82
C SER A 183 -9.59 -0.30 -2.98
N ARG A 184 -9.27 -1.44 -3.59
CA ARG A 184 -9.04 -2.70 -2.88
C ARG A 184 -7.82 -2.62 -1.94
N ARG A 185 -6.71 -2.07 -2.44
CA ARG A 185 -5.44 -2.02 -1.68
C ARG A 185 -5.47 -1.10 -0.48
N PHE A 186 -6.18 0.01 -0.58
CA PHE A 186 -6.25 1.07 0.43
C PHE A 186 -7.62 1.21 1.09
N LEU A 187 -8.47 0.21 0.98
CA LEU A 187 -9.85 0.25 1.44
C LEU A 187 -9.97 0.74 2.89
N LEU A 188 -9.21 0.15 3.81
CA LEU A 188 -9.26 0.52 5.22
C LEU A 188 -8.65 1.90 5.50
N ALA A 189 -7.61 2.28 4.75
CA ALA A 189 -7.01 3.60 4.86
C ALA A 189 -7.97 4.71 4.41
N THR A 190 -8.73 4.47 3.33
CA THR A 190 -9.70 5.45 2.82
C THR A 190 -10.96 5.54 3.67
N GLN A 191 -11.39 4.47 4.30
CA GLN A 191 -12.59 4.44 5.15
C GLN A 191 -12.35 5.05 6.55
N ASN A 192 -11.25 4.66 7.21
CA ASN A 192 -11.08 4.94 8.64
C ASN A 192 -10.26 6.20 8.95
N ALA A 193 -9.40 6.66 8.04
CA ALA A 193 -8.44 7.73 8.33
C ALA A 193 -8.65 9.02 7.50
N GLY A 194 -9.76 9.14 6.78
CA GLY A 194 -10.03 10.32 5.96
C GLY A 194 -9.03 10.54 4.82
N PHE A 195 -8.24 9.51 4.47
CA PHE A 195 -7.29 9.57 3.37
C PHE A 195 -8.02 9.50 2.03
N LYS A 196 -7.80 10.49 1.16
CA LYS A 196 -8.48 10.61 -0.12
C LYS A 196 -7.53 10.30 -1.27
N ILE A 197 -7.92 9.36 -2.12
CA ILE A 197 -7.22 9.03 -3.38
C ILE A 197 -8.10 9.46 -4.55
N LEU A 198 -7.53 10.26 -5.46
CA LEU A 198 -8.21 10.72 -6.66
C LEU A 198 -7.43 10.31 -7.91
N ILE A 199 -8.16 9.97 -8.98
CA ILE A 199 -7.59 9.74 -10.32
C ILE A 199 -8.25 10.72 -11.27
N ASN A 200 -7.45 11.56 -11.91
CA ASN A 200 -7.91 12.63 -12.80
C ASN A 200 -9.05 13.46 -12.16
N GLY A 201 -8.89 13.81 -10.87
CA GLY A 201 -9.82 14.61 -10.09
C GLY A 201 -11.06 13.86 -9.57
N LYS A 202 -11.26 12.59 -9.93
CA LYS A 202 -12.36 11.76 -9.43
C LYS A 202 -11.89 10.88 -8.28
N LYS A 203 -12.67 10.85 -7.17
CA LYS A 203 -12.40 9.94 -6.05
C LYS A 203 -12.50 8.49 -6.53
N ILE A 204 -11.59 7.63 -6.06
CA ILE A 204 -11.69 6.18 -6.34
C ILE A 204 -12.96 5.61 -5.71
N PRO A 205 -13.54 4.51 -6.28
CA PRO A 205 -14.75 3.91 -5.73
C PRO A 205 -14.55 3.45 -4.28
N GLU A 206 -15.57 3.59 -3.46
CA GLU A 206 -15.65 2.96 -2.14
C GLU A 206 -16.30 1.60 -2.32
N SER A 207 -15.55 0.53 -2.16
CA SER A 207 -16.11 -0.81 -2.32
C SER A 207 -16.28 -1.49 -0.96
N PHE A 208 -17.46 -1.95 -0.63
CA PHE A 208 -17.75 -3.10 0.23
C PHE A 208 -19.22 -3.27 0.62
N SER A 209 -20.12 -2.26 0.65
CA SER A 209 -21.37 -2.41 1.41
C SER A 209 -22.69 -2.37 0.64
N GLU A 210 -22.72 -1.87 -0.60
CA GLU A 210 -24.02 -1.52 -1.21
C GLU A 210 -24.84 -2.68 -1.79
N SER A 211 -24.25 -3.88 -1.95
CA SER A 211 -24.91 -5.03 -2.58
C SER A 211 -24.96 -6.31 -1.74
N MET A 212 -24.63 -6.23 -0.46
CA MET A 212 -24.61 -7.42 0.42
C MET A 212 -26.00 -7.73 0.97
N GLU A 213 -26.40 -8.99 0.88
CA GLU A 213 -27.61 -9.51 1.50
C GLU A 213 -27.40 -9.77 2.99
N TYR A 214 -26.29 -10.42 3.31
CA TYR A 214 -25.86 -10.68 4.69
C TYR A 214 -24.50 -10.08 4.96
N VAL A 215 -24.31 -9.55 6.16
CA VAL A 215 -23.01 -9.03 6.64
C VAL A 215 -22.78 -9.51 8.06
N PHE A 216 -21.74 -10.31 8.25
CA PHE A 216 -21.34 -10.80 9.56
C PHE A 216 -20.18 -9.94 10.11
N PRO A 217 -20.18 -9.58 11.39
CA PRO A 217 -21.03 -10.10 12.49
C PRO A 217 -22.38 -9.40 12.64
N ARG A 218 -22.72 -8.38 11.84
CA ARG A 218 -23.96 -7.58 12.02
C ARG A 218 -25.22 -8.43 12.10
N ASP A 219 -25.33 -9.45 11.25
CA ASP A 219 -26.53 -10.24 11.08
C ASP A 219 -26.49 -11.55 11.89
N LEU A 220 -25.52 -11.70 12.84
CA LEU A 220 -25.44 -12.82 13.77
C LEU A 220 -26.23 -12.59 15.05
N THR A 221 -26.85 -13.66 15.56
CA THR A 221 -27.41 -13.70 16.91
C THR A 221 -26.31 -13.78 17.96
N GLN A 222 -26.64 -13.46 19.21
CA GLN A 222 -25.69 -13.56 20.34
C GLN A 222 -25.17 -15.00 20.54
N LYS A 223 -25.98 -15.99 20.27
CA LYS A 223 -25.59 -17.41 20.34
C LYS A 223 -24.56 -17.73 19.26
N GLU A 224 -24.83 -17.34 18.02
CA GLU A 224 -23.91 -17.57 16.90
C GLU A 224 -22.58 -16.84 17.09
N LEU A 225 -22.60 -15.62 17.65
CA LEU A 225 -21.36 -14.91 18.00
C LEU A 225 -20.50 -15.70 19.00
N ALA A 226 -21.13 -16.32 20.01
CA ALA A 226 -20.43 -17.16 20.97
C ALA A 226 -19.87 -18.44 20.34
N ASP A 227 -20.63 -19.07 19.45
CA ASP A 227 -20.22 -20.27 18.72
C ASP A 227 -19.03 -20.00 17.79
N CYS A 228 -18.89 -18.76 17.29
CA CYS A 228 -17.77 -18.30 16.46
C CYS A 228 -16.55 -17.80 17.25
N HIS A 229 -16.51 -17.98 18.59
CA HIS A 229 -15.45 -17.44 19.44
C HIS A 229 -15.24 -15.92 19.35
N VAL A 230 -16.27 -15.17 18.95
CA VAL A 230 -16.22 -13.70 18.87
C VAL A 230 -16.28 -13.13 20.29
N ALA A 231 -15.22 -12.46 20.72
CA ALA A 231 -15.15 -11.86 22.04
C ALA A 231 -16.05 -10.62 22.16
N LYS A 232 -16.12 -9.81 21.09
CA LYS A 232 -16.94 -8.58 21.01
C LYS A 232 -17.16 -8.18 19.56
N VAL A 233 -18.10 -7.26 19.35
CA VAL A 233 -18.31 -6.59 18.06
C VAL A 233 -18.00 -5.10 18.22
N GLU A 234 -17.10 -4.57 17.38
CA GLU A 234 -16.69 -3.17 17.38
C GLU A 234 -16.80 -2.59 15.96
N ASP A 235 -17.55 -1.50 15.79
CA ASP A 235 -17.68 -0.78 14.52
C ASP A 235 -18.04 -1.70 13.32
N GLY A 236 -18.86 -2.74 13.56
CA GLY A 236 -19.26 -3.72 12.55
C GLY A 236 -18.20 -4.79 12.24
N TRP A 237 -17.16 -4.92 13.08
CA TRP A 237 -16.17 -5.97 13.01
C TRP A 237 -16.33 -6.95 14.17
N ALA A 238 -16.23 -8.24 13.88
CA ALA A 238 -16.04 -9.26 14.90
C ALA A 238 -14.61 -9.19 15.40
N VAL A 239 -14.44 -9.20 16.70
CA VAL A 239 -13.13 -9.19 17.37
C VAL A 239 -12.91 -10.55 18.02
N GLU A 240 -11.78 -11.17 17.71
CA GLU A 240 -11.41 -12.51 18.13
C GLU A 240 -9.93 -12.54 18.57
N THR A 241 -9.58 -13.44 19.46
CA THR A 241 -8.19 -13.69 19.85
C THR A 241 -7.62 -14.82 19.00
N PHE A 242 -6.60 -14.51 18.21
CA PHE A 242 -5.90 -15.49 17.39
C PHE A 242 -5.03 -16.43 18.27
N PRO A 243 -4.68 -17.67 17.84
CA PRO A 243 -3.90 -18.61 18.65
C PRO A 243 -2.57 -18.11 19.21
N ASN A 244 -1.97 -17.09 18.61
CA ASN A 244 -0.76 -16.44 19.12
C ASN A 244 -1.01 -15.38 20.21
N GLY A 245 -2.27 -15.23 20.67
CA GLY A 245 -2.67 -14.24 21.68
C GLY A 245 -2.93 -12.84 21.15
N THR A 246 -2.79 -12.59 19.85
CA THR A 246 -3.08 -11.27 19.25
C THR A 246 -4.55 -11.11 18.88
N GLU A 247 -5.04 -9.88 18.93
CA GLU A 247 -6.39 -9.54 18.47
C GLU A 247 -6.43 -9.49 16.94
N ILE A 248 -7.47 -10.10 16.36
CA ILE A 248 -7.81 -9.97 14.94
C ILE A 248 -9.23 -9.43 14.81
N LYS A 249 -9.50 -8.76 13.70
CA LYS A 249 -10.84 -8.23 13.40
C LYS A 249 -11.27 -8.72 12.03
N TRP A 250 -12.47 -9.25 11.93
CA TRP A 250 -12.98 -9.74 10.66
C TRP A 250 -14.44 -9.31 10.40
N ARG A 251 -14.78 -9.23 9.12
CA ARG A 251 -16.14 -9.12 8.63
C ARG A 251 -16.28 -9.84 7.30
N VAL A 252 -17.42 -10.49 7.09
CA VAL A 252 -17.72 -11.28 5.90
C VAL A 252 -19.09 -10.90 5.39
N GLY A 253 -19.26 -10.79 4.07
CA GLY A 253 -20.53 -10.51 3.45
C GLY A 253 -20.86 -11.51 2.35
N PHE A 254 -22.14 -11.75 2.16
CA PHE A 254 -22.68 -12.50 1.04
C PHE A 254 -23.53 -11.58 0.16
N ALA A 255 -23.17 -11.52 -1.11
CA ALA A 255 -23.87 -10.70 -2.09
C ALA A 255 -25.22 -11.36 -2.49
N LYS A 256 -26.17 -10.55 -2.96
CA LYS A 256 -27.46 -11.04 -3.50
C LYS A 256 -27.33 -11.85 -4.79
N LYS A 257 -26.24 -11.64 -5.52
CA LYS A 257 -25.92 -12.31 -6.79
C LYS A 257 -24.43 -12.68 -6.77
N PRO A 258 -24.01 -13.69 -7.56
CA PRO A 258 -22.60 -13.97 -7.72
C PRO A 258 -21.81 -12.70 -8.01
N LEU A 259 -20.66 -12.55 -7.38
CA LEU A 259 -19.78 -11.42 -7.61
C LEU A 259 -19.20 -11.53 -9.03
N ASP A 260 -19.49 -10.54 -9.88
CA ASP A 260 -18.97 -10.50 -11.26
C ASP A 260 -17.45 -10.38 -11.29
N ASP A 261 -16.87 -9.70 -10.31
CA ASP A 261 -15.44 -9.50 -10.17
C ASP A 261 -14.83 -10.61 -9.31
N GLU A 262 -14.20 -11.59 -9.96
CA GLU A 262 -13.57 -12.74 -9.28
C GLU A 262 -12.50 -12.34 -8.26
N GLU A 263 -11.84 -11.18 -8.45
CA GLU A 263 -10.86 -10.65 -7.51
C GLU A 263 -11.47 -10.14 -6.20
N LEU A 264 -12.80 -10.08 -6.09
CA LEU A 264 -13.51 -9.78 -4.84
C LEU A 264 -13.95 -11.04 -4.10
N ARG A 265 -13.92 -12.20 -4.74
CA ARG A 265 -14.36 -13.47 -4.15
C ARG A 265 -13.38 -13.98 -3.13
N GLY A 266 -13.85 -14.22 -1.91
CA GLY A 266 -13.03 -14.72 -0.81
C GLY A 266 -12.72 -13.67 0.25
N ILE A 267 -11.77 -13.96 1.11
CA ILE A 267 -11.40 -13.15 2.26
C ILE A 267 -10.04 -12.50 2.03
N ALA A 268 -10.01 -11.18 2.05
CA ALA A 268 -8.80 -10.38 1.96
C ALA A 268 -8.20 -10.15 3.35
N ILE A 269 -6.87 -10.20 3.48
CA ILE A 269 -6.17 -9.90 4.73
C ILE A 269 -5.50 -8.54 4.60
N PHE A 270 -5.68 -7.72 5.62
CA PHE A 270 -5.12 -6.38 5.74
C PHE A 270 -4.17 -6.30 6.94
N ALA A 271 -3.08 -5.60 6.76
CA ALA A 271 -2.18 -5.18 7.84
C ALA A 271 -1.90 -3.68 7.69
N ARG A 272 -1.93 -2.94 8.80
CA ARG A 272 -1.69 -1.49 8.86
C ARG A 272 -2.57 -0.66 7.90
N GLY A 273 -3.78 -1.17 7.61
CA GLY A 273 -4.72 -0.50 6.71
C GLY A 273 -4.49 -0.73 5.22
N LYS A 274 -3.44 -1.46 4.82
CA LYS A 274 -3.13 -1.85 3.43
C LYS A 274 -3.36 -3.35 3.21
N LEU A 275 -3.78 -3.72 2.00
CA LEU A 275 -3.94 -5.10 1.58
C LEU A 275 -2.60 -5.85 1.70
N ALA A 276 -2.61 -6.97 2.43
CA ALA A 276 -1.47 -7.87 2.59
C ALA A 276 -1.64 -9.17 1.78
N GLN A 277 -2.89 -9.65 1.65
CA GLN A 277 -3.27 -10.83 0.90
C GLN A 277 -4.53 -10.53 0.10
N LYS A 278 -4.50 -10.78 -1.21
CA LYS A 278 -5.71 -10.75 -2.06
C LYS A 278 -6.77 -11.73 -1.57
N PRO A 279 -8.06 -11.49 -1.87
CA PRO A 279 -9.12 -12.42 -1.51
C PRO A 279 -8.78 -13.85 -1.92
N PHE A 280 -8.99 -14.79 -1.02
CA PHE A 280 -8.77 -16.22 -1.22
C PHE A 280 -9.62 -17.03 -0.23
N PHE A 281 -9.60 -18.34 -0.38
CA PHE A 281 -10.44 -19.25 0.42
C PHE A 281 -9.62 -20.16 1.35
N PHE A 282 -8.41 -19.79 1.73
CA PHE A 282 -7.53 -20.52 2.66
C PHE A 282 -7.30 -21.99 2.27
N ASP A 283 -7.27 -22.31 0.97
CA ASP A 283 -7.26 -23.69 0.43
C ASP A 283 -8.46 -24.54 0.91
N PHE A 284 -9.58 -23.89 1.21
CA PHE A 284 -10.79 -24.57 1.60
C PHE A 284 -11.33 -25.46 0.45
N THR A 285 -11.37 -26.77 0.70
CA THR A 285 -11.92 -27.78 -0.21
C THR A 285 -13.29 -28.19 0.30
N GLY A 286 -14.31 -27.39 0.00
CA GLY A 286 -15.70 -27.76 0.28
C GLY A 286 -16.26 -28.70 -0.78
N GLY A 287 -17.32 -29.45 -0.43
CA GLY A 287 -18.11 -30.18 -1.44
C GLY A 287 -18.79 -29.24 -2.45
N MET A 288 -19.43 -29.83 -3.50
CA MET A 288 -20.03 -29.03 -4.60
C MET A 288 -21.00 -27.94 -4.12
N SER A 289 -21.80 -28.20 -3.07
CA SER A 289 -22.72 -27.20 -2.51
C SER A 289 -22.01 -26.03 -1.84
N ALA A 290 -20.86 -26.24 -1.19
CA ALA A 290 -20.06 -25.18 -0.60
C ALA A 290 -19.39 -24.32 -1.68
N GLN A 291 -18.95 -24.93 -2.78
CA GLN A 291 -18.34 -24.19 -3.89
C GLN A 291 -19.33 -23.21 -4.55
N GLN A 292 -20.61 -23.54 -4.64
CA GLN A 292 -21.63 -22.65 -5.18
C GLN A 292 -21.88 -21.41 -4.30
N GLY A 293 -21.66 -21.49 -2.98
CA GLY A 293 -21.78 -20.34 -2.07
C GLY A 293 -20.58 -19.39 -2.13
N LEU A 294 -19.39 -19.89 -2.50
CA LEU A 294 -18.16 -19.11 -2.47
C LEU A 294 -18.12 -17.96 -3.49
N GLU A 295 -18.86 -18.04 -4.58
CA GLU A 295 -18.94 -16.97 -5.58
C GLU A 295 -19.72 -15.75 -5.10
N TYR A 296 -20.49 -15.87 -4.01
CA TYR A 296 -21.22 -14.77 -3.36
C TYR A 296 -20.42 -14.13 -2.21
N LEU A 297 -19.37 -14.81 -1.74
CA LEU A 297 -18.65 -14.46 -0.52
C LEU A 297 -17.53 -13.47 -0.78
N THR A 298 -17.52 -12.40 0.01
CA THR A 298 -16.39 -11.49 0.15
C THR A 298 -16.15 -11.18 1.62
N GLY A 299 -14.90 -10.99 2.02
CA GLY A 299 -14.58 -10.73 3.42
C GLY A 299 -13.28 -9.97 3.60
N GLN A 300 -13.11 -9.47 4.80
CA GLN A 300 -11.95 -8.69 5.19
C GLN A 300 -11.52 -9.09 6.59
N VAL A 301 -10.21 -9.23 6.76
CA VAL A 301 -9.60 -9.53 8.05
C VAL A 301 -8.45 -8.56 8.31
N LYS A 302 -8.39 -8.02 9.50
CA LYS A 302 -7.26 -7.22 9.99
C LYS A 302 -6.37 -8.10 10.87
N MET A 303 -5.13 -8.31 10.43
CA MET A 303 -4.10 -9.07 11.14
C MET A 303 -2.82 -8.25 11.18
N GLU A 304 -2.66 -7.41 12.19
CA GLU A 304 -1.53 -6.48 12.26
C GLU A 304 -0.18 -7.21 12.46
N PHE A 305 -0.19 -8.32 13.19
CA PHE A 305 0.99 -9.10 13.55
C PHE A 305 1.73 -9.74 12.36
N ILE A 306 1.08 -9.86 11.19
CA ILE A 306 1.73 -10.45 9.99
C ILE A 306 2.76 -9.51 9.35
N ASP A 307 2.73 -8.22 9.71
CA ASP A 307 3.69 -7.19 9.27
C ASP A 307 4.67 -6.78 10.38
N ASP A 308 4.82 -7.59 11.41
CA ASP A 308 5.79 -7.36 12.48
C ASP A 308 7.19 -7.83 12.07
N GLU A 309 8.24 -7.26 12.70
CA GLU A 309 9.63 -7.62 12.41
C GLU A 309 9.94 -9.11 12.60
N LYS A 310 9.26 -9.75 13.57
CA LYS A 310 9.44 -11.17 13.89
C LYS A 310 8.77 -12.11 12.87
N ASN A 311 7.71 -11.62 12.19
CA ASN A 311 6.81 -12.49 11.43
C ASN A 311 6.71 -12.13 9.95
N ASP A 312 7.60 -11.33 9.38
CA ASP A 312 7.55 -10.85 7.99
C ASP A 312 6.93 -11.85 6.97
N LEU A 313 5.62 -12.05 7.07
CA LEU A 313 4.89 -13.00 6.24
C LEU A 313 4.49 -12.41 4.89
N ILE A 314 4.56 -11.08 4.76
CA ILE A 314 4.05 -10.38 3.59
C ILE A 314 5.12 -10.37 2.50
N ALA A 315 4.79 -10.93 1.34
CA ALA A 315 5.64 -10.84 0.15
C ALA A 315 5.90 -9.37 -0.24
N THR A 316 6.99 -9.12 -0.93
CA THR A 316 7.44 -7.76 -1.25
C THR A 316 6.42 -6.99 -2.08
N GLU A 317 5.72 -7.66 -3.01
CA GLU A 317 4.64 -7.11 -3.82
C GLU A 317 3.33 -6.87 -3.04
N ARG A 318 3.28 -7.22 -1.73
CA ARG A 318 2.11 -7.04 -0.84
C ARG A 318 0.78 -7.54 -1.42
N GLN A 319 0.77 -8.74 -2.00
CA GLN A 319 -0.44 -9.39 -2.52
C GLN A 319 -0.58 -10.82 -2.05
N ARG A 320 0.45 -11.34 -1.37
CA ARG A 320 0.51 -12.71 -0.86
C ARG A 320 1.19 -12.74 0.51
N ILE A 321 0.69 -13.61 1.37
CA ILE A 321 1.34 -13.99 2.64
C ILE A 321 1.94 -15.39 2.50
N ASN A 322 3.01 -15.65 3.24
CA ASN A 322 3.62 -16.97 3.29
C ASN A 322 2.86 -17.88 4.24
N LEU A 323 2.02 -18.75 3.69
CA LEU A 323 1.22 -19.73 4.45
C LEU A 323 2.00 -21.00 4.85
N GLN A 324 3.28 -21.14 4.46
CA GLN A 324 4.08 -22.33 4.78
C GLN A 324 4.75 -22.25 6.16
N THR A 325 4.81 -21.08 6.75
CA THR A 325 5.32 -20.89 8.12
C THR A 325 4.31 -21.42 9.16
N ASP A 326 4.75 -21.64 10.41
CA ASP A 326 3.85 -22.08 11.50
C ASP A 326 2.67 -21.11 11.68
N ILE A 327 2.95 -19.80 11.69
CA ILE A 327 1.91 -18.77 11.78
C ILE A 327 1.03 -18.78 10.53
N GLY A 328 1.62 -18.96 9.35
CA GLY A 328 0.88 -19.06 8.10
C GLY A 328 -0.08 -20.24 8.08
N ARG A 329 0.33 -21.40 8.61
CA ARG A 329 -0.54 -22.57 8.78
C ARG A 329 -1.70 -22.29 9.72
N ASN A 330 -1.44 -21.64 10.87
CA ASN A 330 -2.50 -21.22 11.80
C ASN A 330 -3.51 -20.26 11.14
N ILE A 331 -3.04 -19.32 10.31
CA ILE A 331 -3.92 -18.42 9.54
C ILE A 331 -4.80 -19.23 8.58
N ARG A 332 -4.24 -20.22 7.90
CA ARG A 332 -4.98 -21.08 7.00
C ARG A 332 -6.06 -21.91 7.74
N GLU A 333 -5.69 -22.54 8.85
CA GLU A 333 -6.61 -23.34 9.68
C GLU A 333 -7.74 -22.47 10.25
N TRP A 334 -7.42 -21.30 10.77
CA TRP A 334 -8.40 -20.34 11.24
C TRP A 334 -9.39 -19.93 10.12
N GLY A 335 -8.88 -19.59 8.94
CA GLY A 335 -9.71 -19.20 7.81
C GLY A 335 -10.60 -20.32 7.28
N ILE A 336 -10.10 -21.57 7.27
CA ILE A 336 -10.91 -22.76 6.97
C ILE A 336 -12.03 -22.92 8.02
N GLY A 337 -11.72 -22.69 9.29
CA GLY A 337 -12.72 -22.71 10.38
C GLY A 337 -13.82 -21.70 10.15
N LEU A 338 -13.44 -20.45 9.82
CA LEU A 338 -14.39 -19.38 9.50
C LEU A 338 -15.29 -19.69 8.31
N LEU A 339 -14.77 -20.36 7.26
CA LEU A 339 -15.54 -20.72 6.06
C LEU A 339 -16.44 -21.96 6.25
N ARG A 340 -16.21 -22.77 7.27
CA ARG A 340 -17.04 -23.94 7.60
C ARG A 340 -18.25 -23.59 8.44
N TRP A 341 -18.16 -22.50 9.15
CA TRP A 341 -19.23 -21.99 10.00
C TRP A 341 -20.30 -21.28 9.18
#